data_317f9e7f021a20671f447a70909774ab
#
_entry.id   317f9e7f021a20671f447a70909774ab
#
_cell.length_a   1.000
_cell.length_b   1.000
_cell.length_c   1.000
_cell.angle_alpha   90.00
_cell.angle_beta   90.00
_cell.angle_gamma   90.00
#
_symmetry.space_group_name_H-M   'P 1'
#
loop_
_entity.id
_entity.type
_entity.pdbx_description
1 polymer ?
#
loop_
_entity_poly.entity_id
_entity_poly.type
_entity_poly.pdbx_seq_one_letter_code
_entity_poly.pdbx_strand_id
1 'polypeptide(L)'
;MLREIRDLGFASAELSHGIRISLVEGMLQAVDAEEIKISSLHNFCPLPMGVSRPSPNLFQFSAEDPRERDMAVKCTLKTLEFAVRVRAPLVVLHLGSVEMKDYTTKLKELLADGRMDSAKYEKLATEAAEKREARKEQFLERTYDTLRKIIPEAEARGLKLGVENREALEEIPFESDFQFFFNEFKSQAVTYWHDTGHAQIKENLGFIRHAMHLQSLADRLAGFHIHDVQPPCRDHSAPGSGMLDFAALKPFVKSEHLKVFEFSPTLTADEVRGGAEHVKRAWGEG
;
A
#
# COMPACT_ATOMS: atom_id res chain seq x y z
N MET A 1 17.99 13.17 -2.87
CA MET A 1 16.89 12.17 -2.88
C MET A 1 16.41 11.86 -4.30
N LEU A 2 15.61 12.69 -5.02
CA LEU A 2 15.12 12.34 -6.37
C LEU A 2 16.24 12.05 -7.37
N ARG A 3 17.32 12.82 -7.37
CA ARG A 3 18.50 12.56 -8.21
C ARG A 3 19.18 11.23 -7.86
N GLU A 4 19.25 10.87 -6.59
CA GLU A 4 19.81 9.58 -6.16
C GLU A 4 18.97 8.41 -6.68
N ILE A 5 17.64 8.52 -6.67
CA ILE A 5 16.73 7.51 -7.25
C ILE A 5 17.01 7.36 -8.75
N ARG A 6 17.14 8.48 -9.48
CA ARG A 6 17.54 8.47 -10.90
C ARG A 6 18.92 7.83 -11.12
N ASP A 7 19.89 8.17 -10.28
CA ASP A 7 21.26 7.66 -10.37
C ASP A 7 21.35 6.16 -10.03
N LEU A 8 20.33 5.61 -9.33
CA LEU A 8 20.13 4.18 -9.17
C LEU A 8 19.52 3.49 -10.41
N GLY A 9 19.09 4.26 -11.42
CA GLY A 9 18.55 3.75 -12.69
C GLY A 9 17.03 3.75 -12.78
N PHE A 10 16.32 4.41 -11.83
CA PHE A 10 14.87 4.51 -11.89
C PHE A 10 14.42 5.75 -12.67
N ALA A 11 13.46 5.57 -13.57
CA ALA A 11 12.90 6.65 -14.39
C ALA A 11 11.82 7.48 -13.64
N SER A 12 11.25 6.94 -12.58
CA SER A 12 10.21 7.58 -11.81
C SER A 12 10.35 7.28 -10.32
N ALA A 13 9.69 8.09 -9.50
CA ALA A 13 9.62 7.91 -8.05
C ALA A 13 8.18 8.06 -7.56
N GLU A 14 7.85 7.35 -6.48
CA GLU A 14 6.69 7.66 -5.65
C GLU A 14 7.08 8.67 -4.57
N LEU A 15 6.19 9.62 -4.28
CA LEU A 15 6.36 10.55 -3.18
C LEU A 15 5.65 10.03 -1.93
N SER A 16 6.44 9.64 -0.94
CA SER A 16 5.97 9.07 0.32
C SER A 16 5.29 10.09 1.25
N HIS A 17 4.45 9.59 2.14
CA HIS A 17 3.80 10.33 3.23
C HIS A 17 4.78 11.06 4.19
N GLY A 18 6.07 10.77 4.14
CA GLY A 18 7.12 11.46 4.93
C GLY A 18 7.63 12.76 4.33
N ILE A 19 7.21 13.14 3.13
CA ILE A 19 7.67 14.34 2.43
C ILE A 19 7.23 15.62 3.15
N ARG A 20 8.19 16.38 3.68
CA ARG A 20 7.91 17.65 4.34
C ARG A 20 7.61 18.75 3.34
N ILE A 21 6.73 19.69 3.71
CA ILE A 21 6.34 20.81 2.85
C ILE A 21 7.54 21.68 2.40
N SER A 22 8.59 21.74 3.19
CA SER A 22 9.83 22.46 2.84
C SER A 22 10.58 21.85 1.64
N LEU A 23 10.28 20.62 1.26
CA LEU A 23 10.91 19.94 0.12
C LEU A 23 10.10 20.10 -1.17
N VAL A 24 8.86 20.57 -1.10
CA VAL A 24 7.92 20.66 -2.23
C VAL A 24 8.47 21.50 -3.36
N GLU A 25 9.04 22.67 -3.06
CA GLU A 25 9.58 23.57 -4.07
C GLU A 25 10.70 22.91 -4.89
N GLY A 26 11.65 22.26 -4.22
CA GLY A 26 12.73 21.55 -4.91
C GLY A 26 12.24 20.34 -5.73
N MET A 27 11.16 19.68 -5.29
CA MET A 27 10.53 18.60 -6.06
C MET A 27 9.85 19.12 -7.32
N LEU A 28 9.10 20.22 -7.23
CA LEU A 28 8.48 20.85 -8.38
C LEU A 28 9.54 21.29 -9.41
N GLN A 29 10.63 21.89 -8.95
CA GLN A 29 11.75 22.26 -9.83
C GLN A 29 12.33 21.05 -10.56
N ALA A 30 12.52 19.91 -9.87
CA ALA A 30 13.04 18.69 -10.48
C ALA A 30 12.05 18.08 -11.50
N VAL A 31 10.74 18.12 -11.21
CA VAL A 31 9.69 17.68 -12.12
C VAL A 31 9.60 18.58 -13.35
N ASP A 32 9.64 19.90 -13.17
CA ASP A 32 9.56 20.88 -14.27
C ASP A 32 10.81 20.84 -15.16
N ALA A 33 11.96 20.50 -14.59
CA ALA A 33 13.21 20.26 -15.32
C ALA A 33 13.28 18.86 -15.97
N GLU A 34 12.21 18.06 -15.84
CA GLU A 34 12.13 16.67 -16.35
C GLU A 34 13.27 15.76 -15.84
N GLU A 35 13.84 16.07 -14.67
CA GLU A 35 14.92 15.26 -14.09
C GLU A 35 14.45 13.87 -13.68
N ILE A 36 13.18 13.73 -13.25
CA ILE A 36 12.53 12.49 -12.88
C ILE A 36 11.01 12.66 -12.96
N LYS A 37 10.29 11.60 -13.31
CA LYS A 37 8.82 11.56 -13.27
C LYS A 37 8.32 11.13 -11.90
N ILE A 38 7.13 11.58 -11.53
CA ILE A 38 6.45 11.05 -10.33
C ILE A 38 5.37 10.06 -10.77
N SER A 39 5.52 8.81 -10.35
CA SER A 39 4.60 7.71 -10.69
C SER A 39 3.33 7.75 -9.86
N SER A 40 3.45 8.08 -8.59
CA SER A 40 2.36 8.05 -7.61
C SER A 40 2.71 8.88 -6.38
N LEU A 41 1.71 9.15 -5.56
CA LEU A 41 1.88 9.68 -4.21
C LEU A 41 1.28 8.70 -3.21
N HIS A 42 1.97 8.48 -2.10
CA HIS A 42 1.39 7.80 -0.97
C HIS A 42 0.67 8.82 -0.05
N ASN A 43 -0.59 8.59 0.26
CA ASN A 43 -1.37 9.48 1.15
C ASN A 43 -0.81 9.38 2.59
N PHE A 44 -0.57 10.47 3.31
CA PHE A 44 -0.83 11.88 3.00
C PHE A 44 0.46 12.58 2.54
N CYS A 45 0.50 13.07 1.34
CA CYS A 45 1.69 13.73 0.79
C CYS A 45 1.33 15.11 0.20
N PRO A 46 2.02 16.20 0.58
CA PRO A 46 3.06 16.31 1.61
C PRO A 46 2.54 16.06 3.03
N LEU A 47 3.43 15.72 3.95
CA LEU A 47 3.11 15.54 5.36
C LEU A 47 2.33 16.77 5.90
N PRO A 48 1.15 16.54 6.50
CA PRO A 48 0.32 17.64 7.01
C PRO A 48 1.06 18.52 8.02
N MET A 49 0.83 19.83 7.96
CA MET A 49 1.45 20.79 8.88
C MET A 49 1.11 20.47 10.34
N GLY A 50 2.09 20.59 11.22
CA GLY A 50 1.95 20.27 12.65
C GLY A 50 2.19 18.81 12.98
N VAL A 51 2.33 17.93 12.00
CA VAL A 51 2.66 16.52 12.19
C VAL A 51 4.18 16.33 12.20
N SER A 52 4.69 15.76 13.27
CA SER A 52 6.12 15.49 13.42
C SER A 52 6.54 14.10 13.01
N ARG A 53 5.63 13.13 13.12
CA ARG A 53 5.87 11.72 12.78
C ARG A 53 5.00 11.32 11.59
N PRO A 54 5.60 11.01 10.44
CA PRO A 54 4.85 10.53 9.29
C PRO A 54 4.26 9.15 9.57
N SER A 55 3.05 8.93 9.09
CA SER A 55 2.40 7.62 9.07
C SER A 55 1.34 7.61 7.97
N PRO A 56 1.22 6.52 7.22
CA PRO A 56 0.14 6.38 6.25
C PRO A 56 -1.24 6.26 6.93
N ASN A 57 -1.27 5.86 8.20
CA ASN A 57 -2.47 5.75 9.04
C ASN A 57 -2.67 6.95 9.97
N LEU A 58 -2.13 8.12 9.60
CA LEU A 58 -2.20 9.34 10.42
C LEU A 58 -3.63 9.78 10.74
N PHE A 59 -4.52 9.68 9.76
CA PHE A 59 -5.96 9.91 9.88
C PHE A 59 -6.68 8.77 9.17
N GLN A 60 -7.41 7.96 9.95
CA GLN A 60 -8.08 6.80 9.38
C GLN A 60 -9.44 7.18 8.79
N PHE A 61 -9.72 6.67 7.60
CA PHE A 61 -11.02 6.84 6.94
C PHE A 61 -12.13 6.12 7.72
N SER A 62 -11.75 5.07 8.45
CA SER A 62 -12.63 4.27 9.31
C SER A 62 -12.80 4.80 10.73
N ALA A 63 -12.09 5.87 11.10
CA ALA A 63 -12.04 6.37 12.48
C ALA A 63 -13.45 6.58 13.08
N GLU A 64 -13.59 6.33 14.36
CA GLU A 64 -14.85 6.57 15.08
C GLU A 64 -15.13 8.08 15.22
N ASP A 65 -14.08 8.86 15.52
CA ASP A 65 -14.20 10.32 15.60
C ASP A 65 -14.44 10.93 14.20
N PRO A 66 -15.59 11.60 13.98
CA PRO A 66 -15.87 12.27 12.71
C PRO A 66 -14.87 13.39 12.39
N ARG A 67 -14.25 14.02 13.40
CA ARG A 67 -13.21 15.05 13.17
C ARG A 67 -11.96 14.45 12.55
N GLU A 68 -11.58 13.24 12.94
CA GLU A 68 -10.48 12.52 12.32
C GLU A 68 -10.79 12.19 10.86
N ARG A 69 -12.00 11.69 10.56
CA ARG A 69 -12.43 11.44 9.19
C ARG A 69 -12.46 12.70 8.32
N ASP A 70 -12.91 13.83 8.88
CA ASP A 70 -12.88 15.12 8.18
C ASP A 70 -11.44 15.60 7.92
N MET A 71 -10.50 15.33 8.84
CA MET A 71 -9.08 15.57 8.61
C MET A 71 -8.51 14.64 7.54
N ALA A 72 -8.91 13.36 7.53
CA ALA A 72 -8.54 12.41 6.48
C ALA A 72 -8.98 12.94 5.09
N VAL A 73 -10.23 13.35 4.94
CA VAL A 73 -10.74 13.97 3.70
C VAL A 73 -9.90 15.20 3.33
N LYS A 74 -9.79 16.17 4.26
CA LYS A 74 -9.07 17.43 4.00
C LYS A 74 -7.63 17.22 3.56
N CYS A 75 -6.92 16.29 4.21
CA CYS A 75 -5.52 16.02 3.90
C CYS A 75 -5.39 15.22 2.60
N THR A 76 -6.31 14.30 2.31
CA THR A 76 -6.34 13.59 1.03
C THR A 76 -6.60 14.55 -0.14
N LEU A 77 -7.53 15.48 -0.01
CA LEU A 77 -7.76 16.50 -1.05
C LEU A 77 -6.50 17.32 -1.35
N LYS A 78 -5.71 17.66 -0.33
CA LYS A 78 -4.41 18.32 -0.53
C LYS A 78 -3.38 17.41 -1.22
N THR A 79 -3.41 16.11 -0.94
CA THR A 79 -2.57 15.14 -1.65
C THR A 79 -2.98 15.07 -3.13
N LEU A 80 -4.29 15.06 -3.44
CA LEU A 80 -4.78 15.12 -4.84
C LEU A 80 -4.32 16.40 -5.55
N GLU A 81 -4.42 17.56 -4.89
CA GLU A 81 -3.91 18.82 -5.44
C GLU A 81 -2.41 18.76 -5.72
N PHE A 82 -1.65 18.16 -4.82
CA PHE A 82 -0.21 18.01 -5.01
C PHE A 82 0.12 17.00 -6.12
N ALA A 83 -0.63 15.89 -6.23
CA ALA A 83 -0.50 14.93 -7.32
C ALA A 83 -0.62 15.58 -8.70
N VAL A 84 -1.62 16.45 -8.88
CA VAL A 84 -1.78 17.25 -10.12
C VAL A 84 -0.54 18.11 -10.38
N ARG A 85 -0.03 18.82 -9.36
CA ARG A 85 1.13 19.71 -9.49
C ARG A 85 2.41 18.97 -9.90
N VAL A 86 2.62 17.75 -9.40
CA VAL A 86 3.78 16.92 -9.75
C VAL A 86 3.51 15.98 -10.92
N ARG A 87 2.34 16.10 -11.55
CA ARG A 87 1.89 15.28 -12.71
C ARG A 87 1.83 13.78 -12.43
N ALA A 88 1.58 13.40 -11.18
CA ALA A 88 1.38 12.01 -10.81
C ALA A 88 -0.06 11.57 -11.15
N PRO A 89 -0.25 10.41 -11.77
CA PRO A 89 -1.58 9.94 -12.18
C PRO A 89 -2.37 9.23 -11.07
N LEU A 90 -1.75 8.90 -9.94
CA LEU A 90 -2.33 8.02 -8.94
C LEU A 90 -1.91 8.43 -7.52
N VAL A 91 -2.84 8.23 -6.57
CA VAL A 91 -2.58 8.33 -5.13
C VAL A 91 -2.90 7.00 -4.47
N VAL A 92 -1.93 6.44 -3.74
CA VAL A 92 -2.10 5.22 -2.94
C VAL A 92 -2.75 5.55 -1.61
N LEU A 93 -3.74 4.75 -1.20
CA LEU A 93 -4.55 4.97 -0.01
C LEU A 93 -4.50 3.79 0.95
N HIS A 94 -4.24 4.10 2.23
CA HIS A 94 -4.66 3.28 3.35
C HIS A 94 -6.03 3.74 3.84
N LEU A 95 -6.91 2.81 4.16
CA LEU A 95 -8.28 3.17 4.52
C LEU A 95 -8.56 3.17 6.03
N GLY A 96 -7.67 2.55 6.80
CA GLY A 96 -7.79 2.47 8.24
C GLY A 96 -7.92 1.04 8.75
N SER A 97 -8.55 0.86 9.89
CA SER A 97 -8.62 -0.43 10.57
C SER A 97 -9.94 -0.63 11.32
N VAL A 98 -10.22 -1.88 11.65
CA VAL A 98 -11.23 -2.28 12.63
C VAL A 98 -10.60 -2.14 14.01
N GLU A 99 -11.23 -1.41 14.92
CA GLU A 99 -10.76 -1.29 16.29
C GLU A 99 -10.92 -2.61 17.04
N MET A 100 -9.82 -3.30 17.22
CA MET A 100 -9.73 -4.59 17.92
C MET A 100 -8.32 -4.77 18.50
N LYS A 101 -8.09 -5.87 19.21
CA LYS A 101 -6.75 -6.20 19.71
C LYS A 101 -5.80 -6.42 18.55
N ASP A 102 -4.54 -6.12 18.74
CA ASP A 102 -3.46 -6.51 17.84
C ASP A 102 -3.23 -8.04 17.91
N TYR A 103 -3.85 -8.75 16.98
CA TYR A 103 -3.67 -10.19 16.77
C TYR A 103 -2.51 -10.45 15.82
N THR A 104 -2.31 -9.59 14.82
CA THR A 104 -1.29 -9.74 13.79
C THR A 104 0.09 -9.86 14.39
N THR A 105 0.49 -8.93 15.26
CA THR A 105 1.80 -8.99 15.95
C THR A 105 1.97 -10.28 16.75
N LYS A 106 0.94 -10.72 17.48
CA LYS A 106 1.00 -11.96 18.27
C LYS A 106 1.12 -13.22 17.41
N LEU A 107 0.46 -13.24 16.25
CA LEU A 107 0.56 -14.35 15.32
C LEU A 107 1.94 -14.38 14.65
N LYS A 108 2.49 -13.22 14.28
CA LYS A 108 3.87 -13.10 13.79
C LYS A 108 4.91 -13.60 14.81
N GLU A 109 4.75 -13.24 16.08
CA GLU A 109 5.61 -13.73 17.16
C GLU A 109 5.55 -15.27 17.27
N LEU A 110 4.35 -15.85 17.28
CA LEU A 110 4.19 -17.29 17.33
C LEU A 110 4.76 -18.01 16.09
N LEU A 111 4.60 -17.40 14.91
CA LEU A 111 5.21 -17.92 13.68
C LEU A 111 6.73 -17.87 13.75
N ALA A 112 7.30 -16.77 14.26
CA ALA A 112 8.76 -16.63 14.46
C ALA A 112 9.32 -17.67 15.45
N ASP A 113 8.53 -18.05 16.45
CA ASP A 113 8.86 -19.10 17.42
C ASP A 113 8.66 -20.53 16.85
N GLY A 114 8.27 -20.69 15.57
CA GLY A 114 7.97 -21.99 14.97
C GLY A 114 6.70 -22.66 15.54
N ARG A 115 5.74 -21.88 16.05
CA ARG A 115 4.56 -22.36 16.78
C ARG A 115 3.26 -22.18 15.98
N MET A 116 3.34 -22.16 14.66
CA MET A 116 2.15 -22.02 13.78
C MET A 116 1.15 -23.19 13.97
N ASP A 117 1.66 -24.42 14.20
CA ASP A 117 0.81 -25.60 14.40
C ASP A 117 0.32 -25.75 15.86
N SER A 118 0.48 -24.73 16.70
CA SER A 118 0.06 -24.81 18.10
C SER A 118 -1.41 -24.47 18.28
N ALA A 119 -2.07 -25.11 19.26
CA ALA A 119 -3.46 -24.77 19.65
C ALA A 119 -3.61 -23.29 20.05
N LYS A 120 -2.52 -22.66 20.53
CA LYS A 120 -2.52 -21.22 20.82
C LYS A 120 -2.61 -20.38 19.55
N TYR A 121 -1.89 -20.77 18.49
CA TYR A 121 -1.95 -20.09 17.20
C TYR A 121 -3.34 -20.19 16.59
N GLU A 122 -3.86 -21.42 16.48
CA GLU A 122 -5.19 -21.71 15.95
C GLU A 122 -6.28 -20.91 16.67
N LYS A 123 -6.24 -20.90 18.01
CA LYS A 123 -7.18 -20.12 18.83
C LYS A 123 -7.09 -18.62 18.51
N LEU A 124 -5.88 -18.05 18.42
CA LEU A 124 -5.71 -16.63 18.13
C LEU A 124 -6.14 -16.27 16.72
N ALA A 125 -5.82 -17.10 15.73
CA ALA A 125 -6.23 -16.90 14.34
C ALA A 125 -7.76 -16.93 14.20
N THR A 126 -8.41 -17.92 14.82
CA THR A 126 -9.87 -18.00 14.85
C THR A 126 -10.50 -16.78 15.54
N GLU A 127 -9.99 -16.43 16.74
CA GLU A 127 -10.48 -15.24 17.47
C GLU A 127 -10.32 -13.95 16.67
N ALA A 128 -9.19 -13.79 15.96
CA ALA A 128 -8.96 -12.63 15.11
C ALA A 128 -10.00 -12.52 13.99
N ALA A 129 -10.24 -13.63 13.26
CA ALA A 129 -11.21 -13.67 12.17
C ALA A 129 -12.63 -13.39 12.68
N GLU A 130 -13.08 -14.07 13.74
CA GLU A 130 -14.41 -13.87 14.34
C GLU A 130 -14.62 -12.44 14.84
N LYS A 131 -13.65 -11.87 15.55
CA LYS A 131 -13.74 -10.50 16.08
C LYS A 131 -13.78 -9.47 14.97
N ARG A 132 -12.98 -9.67 13.92
CA ARG A 132 -12.98 -8.81 12.76
C ARG A 132 -14.35 -8.84 12.05
N GLU A 133 -14.85 -10.03 11.72
CA GLU A 133 -16.13 -10.18 11.04
C GLU A 133 -17.30 -9.59 11.85
N ALA A 134 -17.31 -9.80 13.17
CA ALA A 134 -18.35 -9.27 14.04
C ALA A 134 -18.35 -7.73 14.15
N ARG A 135 -17.25 -7.06 13.80
CA ARG A 135 -17.09 -5.61 14.04
C ARG A 135 -16.91 -4.79 12.76
N LYS A 136 -16.45 -5.38 11.67
CA LYS A 136 -15.96 -4.67 10.48
C LYS A 136 -16.99 -3.74 9.82
N GLU A 137 -18.27 -4.10 9.85
CA GLU A 137 -19.32 -3.41 9.08
C GLU A 137 -19.34 -1.91 9.35
N GLN A 138 -19.40 -1.51 10.60
CA GLN A 138 -19.42 -0.09 10.97
C GLN A 138 -18.17 0.69 10.54
N PHE A 139 -17.00 0.03 10.46
CA PHE A 139 -15.75 0.66 10.02
C PHE A 139 -15.70 0.77 8.49
N LEU A 140 -16.22 -0.24 7.78
CA LEU A 140 -16.38 -0.18 6.33
C LEU A 140 -17.37 0.91 5.92
N GLU A 141 -18.52 1.04 6.58
CA GLU A 141 -19.48 2.11 6.32
C GLU A 141 -18.87 3.50 6.48
N ARG A 142 -18.15 3.75 7.59
CA ARG A 142 -17.43 5.02 7.81
C ARG A 142 -16.39 5.28 6.73
N THR A 143 -15.66 4.25 6.30
CA THR A 143 -14.70 4.33 5.21
C THR A 143 -15.39 4.68 3.90
N TYR A 144 -16.53 4.06 3.60
CA TYR A 144 -17.30 4.34 2.39
C TYR A 144 -17.82 5.77 2.37
N ASP A 145 -18.33 6.27 3.50
CA ASP A 145 -18.78 7.66 3.64
C ASP A 145 -17.63 8.66 3.43
N THR A 146 -16.43 8.32 3.88
CA THR A 146 -15.23 9.14 3.68
C THR A 146 -14.82 9.13 2.20
N LEU A 147 -14.80 7.97 1.55
CA LEU A 147 -14.45 7.82 0.13
C LEU A 147 -15.46 8.50 -0.80
N ARG A 148 -16.75 8.47 -0.48
CA ARG A 148 -17.79 9.19 -1.25
C ARG A 148 -17.54 10.70 -1.35
N LYS A 149 -16.79 11.29 -0.40
CA LYS A 149 -16.35 12.70 -0.44
C LYS A 149 -15.08 12.89 -1.28
N ILE A 150 -14.25 11.88 -1.44
CA ILE A 150 -12.93 11.96 -2.08
C ILE A 150 -12.98 11.55 -3.56
N ILE A 151 -13.74 10.51 -3.88
CA ILE A 151 -13.78 9.94 -5.23
C ILE A 151 -14.17 10.98 -6.31
N PRO A 152 -15.21 11.80 -6.13
CA PRO A 152 -15.57 12.82 -7.14
C PRO A 152 -14.46 13.84 -7.38
N GLU A 153 -13.67 14.14 -6.33
CA GLU A 153 -12.56 15.09 -6.43
C GLU A 153 -11.35 14.49 -7.17
N ALA A 154 -11.12 13.18 -7.03
CA ALA A 154 -10.13 12.46 -7.83
C ALA A 154 -10.55 12.38 -9.30
N GLU A 155 -11.81 12.03 -9.57
CA GLU A 155 -12.38 11.97 -10.91
C GLU A 155 -12.30 13.33 -11.64
N ALA A 156 -12.67 14.42 -10.96
CA ALA A 156 -12.60 15.76 -11.52
C ALA A 156 -11.18 16.19 -11.91
N ARG A 157 -10.15 15.58 -11.29
CA ARG A 157 -8.73 15.83 -11.57
C ARG A 157 -8.11 14.80 -12.50
N GLY A 158 -8.86 13.79 -12.95
CA GLY A 158 -8.34 12.68 -13.76
C GLY A 158 -7.35 11.78 -13.02
N LEU A 159 -7.43 11.72 -11.70
CA LEU A 159 -6.54 10.93 -10.85
C LEU A 159 -7.15 9.57 -10.50
N LYS A 160 -6.30 8.57 -10.35
CA LYS A 160 -6.68 7.28 -9.78
C LYS A 160 -6.38 7.23 -8.28
N LEU A 161 -7.17 6.43 -7.56
CA LEU A 161 -7.02 6.10 -6.17
C LEU A 161 -6.66 4.61 -6.08
N GLY A 162 -5.45 4.28 -5.70
CA GLY A 162 -4.99 2.91 -5.52
C GLY A 162 -5.28 2.44 -4.09
N VAL A 163 -6.29 1.60 -3.91
CA VAL A 163 -6.59 1.03 -2.59
C VAL A 163 -5.66 -0.15 -2.35
N GLU A 164 -4.82 -0.01 -1.35
CA GLU A 164 -3.75 -0.96 -1.07
C GLU A 164 -4.22 -2.11 -0.16
N ASN A 165 -3.77 -3.35 -0.47
CA ASN A 165 -3.89 -4.46 0.47
C ASN A 165 -2.91 -4.26 1.63
N ARG A 166 -3.39 -4.47 2.84
CA ARG A 166 -2.65 -4.16 4.05
C ARG A 166 -2.03 -5.39 4.70
N GLU A 167 -1.03 -5.18 5.53
CA GLU A 167 -0.31 -6.23 6.23
C GLU A 167 -1.10 -6.83 7.39
N ALA A 168 -1.72 -5.97 8.21
CA ALA A 168 -2.38 -6.41 9.42
C ALA A 168 -3.81 -6.90 9.18
N LEU A 169 -4.23 -7.92 9.94
CA LEU A 169 -5.58 -8.48 9.89
C LEU A 169 -6.65 -7.47 10.34
N GLU A 170 -6.24 -6.52 11.17
CA GLU A 170 -7.07 -5.44 11.69
C GLU A 170 -7.37 -4.37 10.64
N GLU A 171 -6.53 -4.25 9.63
CA GLU A 171 -6.66 -3.20 8.60
C GLU A 171 -7.76 -3.52 7.58
N ILE A 172 -8.25 -2.50 6.91
CA ILE A 172 -9.31 -2.57 5.90
C ILE A 172 -8.87 -1.90 4.59
N PRO A 173 -9.28 -2.48 3.45
CA PRO A 173 -10.03 -3.74 3.28
C PRO A 173 -9.17 -4.96 3.61
N PHE A 174 -9.77 -6.01 4.16
CA PHE A 174 -9.17 -7.34 4.13
C PHE A 174 -9.43 -7.97 2.75
N GLU A 175 -8.71 -9.02 2.39
CA GLU A 175 -8.79 -9.60 1.05
C GLU A 175 -10.20 -10.02 0.64
N SER A 176 -10.99 -10.57 1.57
CA SER A 176 -12.39 -10.93 1.32
C SER A 176 -13.34 -9.75 1.16
N ASP A 177 -12.95 -8.56 1.62
CA ASP A 177 -13.80 -7.36 1.53
C ASP A 177 -13.68 -6.68 0.16
N PHE A 178 -12.56 -6.85 -0.58
CA PHE A 178 -12.31 -6.15 -1.83
C PHE A 178 -13.41 -6.34 -2.88
N GLN A 179 -13.99 -7.54 -2.96
CA GLN A 179 -15.09 -7.79 -3.91
C GLN A 179 -16.31 -6.91 -3.61
N PHE A 180 -16.67 -6.78 -2.34
CA PHE A 180 -17.78 -5.92 -1.91
C PHE A 180 -17.41 -4.44 -2.08
N PHE A 181 -16.19 -4.08 -1.75
CA PHE A 181 -15.65 -2.73 -1.93
C PHE A 181 -15.75 -2.25 -3.39
N PHE A 182 -15.31 -3.06 -4.37
CA PHE A 182 -15.40 -2.69 -5.78
C PHE A 182 -16.82 -2.82 -6.36
N ASN A 183 -17.72 -3.54 -5.73
CA ASN A 183 -19.13 -3.52 -6.06
C ASN A 183 -19.81 -2.22 -5.61
N GLU A 184 -19.42 -1.66 -4.46
CA GLU A 184 -19.87 -0.35 -3.99
C GLU A 184 -19.28 0.77 -4.84
N PHE A 185 -17.98 0.76 -5.11
CA PHE A 185 -17.28 1.79 -5.87
C PHE A 185 -16.96 1.33 -7.29
N LYS A 186 -17.94 1.50 -8.21
CA LYS A 186 -17.78 1.15 -9.63
C LYS A 186 -16.97 2.16 -10.44
N SER A 187 -16.58 3.28 -9.83
CA SER A 187 -15.76 4.31 -10.47
C SER A 187 -14.45 3.73 -11.02
N GLN A 188 -14.08 4.17 -12.23
CA GLN A 188 -12.80 3.84 -12.84
C GLN A 188 -11.61 4.54 -12.17
N ALA A 189 -11.88 5.56 -11.35
CA ALA A 189 -10.86 6.21 -10.53
C ALA A 189 -10.44 5.34 -9.34
N VAL A 190 -11.29 4.43 -8.88
CA VAL A 190 -10.98 3.53 -7.77
C VAL A 190 -10.37 2.24 -8.29
N THR A 191 -9.13 1.99 -7.92
CA THR A 191 -8.31 0.87 -8.42
C THR A 191 -7.71 0.07 -7.27
N TYR A 192 -7.24 -1.13 -7.57
CA TYR A 192 -6.47 -1.94 -6.65
C TYR A 192 -4.98 -1.60 -6.73
N TRP A 193 -4.34 -1.50 -5.58
CA TRP A 193 -2.89 -1.40 -5.44
C TRP A 193 -2.37 -2.60 -4.67
N HIS A 194 -1.43 -3.33 -5.26
CA HIS A 194 -0.95 -4.58 -4.70
C HIS A 194 0.42 -4.42 -4.04
N ASP A 195 0.45 -4.53 -2.72
CA ASP A 195 1.69 -4.68 -1.99
C ASP A 195 2.06 -6.16 -1.88
N THR A 196 3.24 -6.49 -2.43
CA THR A 196 3.70 -7.87 -2.54
C THR A 196 4.09 -8.47 -1.19
N GLY A 197 4.71 -7.68 -0.32
CA GLY A 197 5.12 -8.15 1.00
C GLY A 197 3.97 -8.28 1.98
N HIS A 198 3.01 -7.33 1.97
CA HIS A 198 1.81 -7.43 2.80
C HIS A 198 1.00 -8.70 2.50
N ALA A 199 0.84 -9.02 1.21
CA ALA A 199 0.17 -10.24 0.82
C ALA A 199 0.95 -11.48 1.24
N GLN A 200 2.28 -11.48 1.07
CA GLN A 200 3.14 -12.59 1.48
C GLN A 200 3.09 -12.85 2.98
N ILE A 201 3.09 -11.79 3.79
CA ILE A 201 2.98 -11.92 5.26
C ILE A 201 1.67 -12.59 5.64
N LYS A 202 0.54 -12.17 5.06
CA LYS A 202 -0.76 -12.82 5.33
C LYS A 202 -0.82 -14.25 4.81
N GLU A 203 -0.13 -14.59 3.73
CA GLU A 203 0.02 -15.98 3.29
C GLU A 203 0.84 -16.78 4.29
N ASN A 204 1.96 -16.24 4.80
CA ASN A 204 2.77 -16.88 5.83
C ASN A 204 2.01 -17.13 7.13
N LEU A 205 1.08 -16.23 7.47
CA LEU A 205 0.15 -16.38 8.59
C LEU A 205 -1.04 -17.30 8.27
N GLY A 206 -1.15 -17.85 7.07
CA GLY A 206 -2.18 -18.82 6.68
C GLY A 206 -3.57 -18.24 6.40
N PHE A 207 -3.71 -16.92 6.24
CA PHE A 207 -5.01 -16.26 6.03
C PHE A 207 -5.42 -16.16 4.58
N ILE A 208 -4.46 -16.11 3.65
CA ILE A 208 -4.74 -15.98 2.21
C ILE A 208 -3.88 -16.91 1.38
N ARG A 209 -4.19 -16.98 0.09
CA ARG A 209 -3.33 -17.49 -0.96
C ARG A 209 -2.96 -16.31 -1.86
N HIS A 210 -1.70 -15.85 -1.79
CA HIS A 210 -1.21 -14.61 -2.39
C HIS A 210 -1.58 -14.49 -3.89
N ALA A 211 -1.16 -15.46 -4.70
CA ALA A 211 -1.43 -15.45 -6.13
C ALA A 211 -2.94 -15.51 -6.46
N MET A 212 -3.74 -16.24 -5.70
CA MET A 212 -5.19 -16.31 -5.90
C MET A 212 -5.88 -14.98 -5.57
N HIS A 213 -5.42 -14.31 -4.51
CA HIS A 213 -5.93 -13.00 -4.17
C HIS A 213 -5.63 -12.01 -5.30
N LEU A 214 -4.38 -11.92 -5.75
CA LEU A 214 -4.00 -11.04 -6.86
C LEU A 214 -4.79 -11.34 -8.12
N GLN A 215 -4.98 -12.63 -8.46
CA GLN A 215 -5.80 -13.05 -9.60
C GLN A 215 -7.23 -12.51 -9.52
N SER A 216 -7.84 -12.54 -8.34
CA SER A 216 -9.23 -12.11 -8.15
C SER A 216 -9.45 -10.61 -8.38
N LEU A 217 -8.38 -9.80 -8.31
CA LEU A 217 -8.40 -8.35 -8.45
C LEU A 217 -7.62 -7.82 -9.66
N ALA A 218 -7.13 -8.72 -10.53
CA ALA A 218 -6.28 -8.36 -11.67
C ALA A 218 -6.91 -7.33 -12.62
N ASP A 219 -8.24 -7.35 -12.77
CA ASP A 219 -8.97 -6.40 -13.63
C ASP A 219 -9.06 -4.97 -13.03
N ARG A 220 -8.80 -4.83 -11.75
CA ARG A 220 -8.78 -3.56 -11.02
C ARG A 220 -7.37 -3.06 -10.69
N LEU A 221 -6.36 -3.87 -10.97
CA LEU A 221 -4.98 -3.60 -10.61
C LEU A 221 -4.43 -2.40 -11.39
N ALA A 222 -3.89 -1.42 -10.67
CA ALA A 222 -3.23 -0.25 -11.25
C ALA A 222 -1.71 -0.27 -11.06
N GLY A 223 -1.21 -0.96 -10.03
CA GLY A 223 0.21 -1.01 -9.74
C GLY A 223 0.55 -1.79 -8.49
N PHE A 224 1.82 -1.74 -8.16
CA PHE A 224 2.43 -2.53 -7.09
C PHE A 224 3.32 -1.67 -6.20
N HIS A 225 3.30 -1.98 -4.89
CA HIS A 225 4.48 -1.85 -4.05
C HIS A 225 5.25 -3.17 -4.09
N ILE A 226 6.52 -3.09 -4.39
CA ILE A 226 7.36 -4.26 -4.66
C ILE A 226 8.49 -4.32 -3.63
N HIS A 227 8.44 -5.31 -2.79
CA HIS A 227 9.50 -5.69 -1.88
C HIS A 227 9.38 -7.17 -1.53
N ASP A 228 10.43 -7.75 -0.99
CA ASP A 228 10.46 -9.14 -0.54
C ASP A 228 10.23 -9.25 0.96
N VAL A 229 9.94 -10.46 1.41
CA VAL A 229 9.76 -10.82 2.81
C VAL A 229 10.78 -11.86 3.20
N GLN A 230 11.65 -11.53 4.14
CA GLN A 230 12.50 -12.55 4.76
C GLN A 230 11.71 -13.29 5.85
N PRO A 231 11.88 -14.62 5.93
CA PRO A 231 11.16 -15.41 6.92
C PRO A 231 11.36 -14.89 8.35
N PRO A 232 10.32 -14.93 9.20
CA PRO A 232 8.96 -15.33 8.81
C PRO A 232 8.11 -14.18 8.26
N CYS A 233 8.39 -12.92 8.61
CA CYS A 233 7.54 -11.76 8.31
C CYS A 233 8.32 -10.43 8.25
N ARG A 234 9.62 -10.44 7.92
CA ARG A 234 10.39 -9.19 7.78
C ARG A 234 10.24 -8.66 6.35
N ASP A 235 9.44 -7.65 6.19
CA ASP A 235 9.14 -6.98 4.93
C ASP A 235 10.21 -5.96 4.48
N HIS A 236 9.91 -5.23 3.41
CA HIS A 236 10.76 -4.21 2.79
C HIS A 236 12.20 -4.68 2.48
N SER A 237 12.37 -5.98 2.29
CA SER A 237 13.63 -6.61 1.89
C SER A 237 13.83 -6.51 0.37
N ALA A 238 15.07 -6.59 -0.09
CA ALA A 238 15.35 -6.57 -1.53
C ALA A 238 14.77 -7.82 -2.21
N PRO A 239 14.03 -7.69 -3.34
CA PRO A 239 13.54 -8.83 -4.09
C PRO A 239 14.63 -9.85 -4.46
N GLY A 240 14.35 -11.13 -4.22
CA GLY A 240 15.29 -12.23 -4.37
C GLY A 240 16.15 -12.51 -3.14
N SER A 241 16.02 -11.71 -2.06
CA SER A 241 16.68 -11.99 -0.77
C SER A 241 15.75 -12.69 0.24
N GLY A 242 14.47 -12.80 -0.07
CA GLY A 242 13.42 -13.36 0.77
C GLY A 242 12.80 -14.62 0.17
N MET A 243 11.51 -14.77 0.41
CA MET A 243 10.77 -15.99 0.06
C MET A 243 9.72 -15.81 -1.03
N LEU A 244 9.58 -14.61 -1.57
CA LEU A 244 8.52 -14.28 -2.50
C LEU A 244 8.82 -14.82 -3.90
N ASP A 245 7.91 -15.60 -4.46
CA ASP A 245 8.01 -16.08 -5.85
C ASP A 245 7.44 -15.02 -6.81
N PHE A 246 8.27 -14.08 -7.24
CA PHE A 246 7.89 -13.06 -8.20
C PHE A 246 7.46 -13.65 -9.56
N ALA A 247 7.97 -14.81 -9.94
CA ALA A 247 7.58 -15.43 -11.21
C ALA A 247 6.12 -15.92 -11.18
N ALA A 248 5.62 -16.36 -10.02
CA ALA A 248 4.22 -16.72 -9.83
C ALA A 248 3.25 -15.54 -10.01
N LEU A 249 3.70 -14.30 -9.81
CA LEU A 249 2.90 -13.10 -9.99
C LEU A 249 2.89 -12.58 -11.43
N LYS A 250 3.85 -13.00 -12.27
CA LYS A 250 4.00 -12.56 -13.66
C LYS A 250 2.72 -12.59 -14.50
N PRO A 251 1.84 -13.60 -14.42
CA PRO A 251 0.61 -13.65 -15.22
C PRO A 251 -0.33 -12.46 -15.02
N PHE A 252 -0.19 -11.75 -13.90
CA PHE A 252 -1.06 -10.62 -13.51
C PHE A 252 -0.40 -9.26 -13.76
N VAL A 253 0.90 -9.26 -14.13
CA VAL A 253 1.66 -8.03 -14.38
C VAL A 253 1.47 -7.59 -15.82
N LYS A 254 1.09 -6.32 -16.02
CA LYS A 254 0.96 -5.70 -17.35
C LYS A 254 1.93 -4.54 -17.49
N SER A 255 2.21 -4.14 -18.73
CA SER A 255 3.13 -3.04 -19.03
C SER A 255 2.66 -1.69 -18.48
N GLU A 256 1.34 -1.48 -18.46
CA GLU A 256 0.70 -0.25 -17.95
C GLU A 256 0.64 -0.14 -16.42
N HIS A 257 0.93 -1.21 -15.69
CA HIS A 257 0.94 -1.15 -14.23
C HIS A 257 2.13 -0.35 -13.71
N LEU A 258 1.87 0.49 -12.73
CA LEU A 258 2.93 1.18 -11.99
C LEU A 258 3.67 0.17 -11.10
N LYS A 259 5.00 0.25 -11.10
CA LYS A 259 5.88 -0.66 -10.35
C LYS A 259 6.76 0.18 -9.45
N VAL A 260 6.38 0.26 -8.19
CA VAL A 260 7.09 1.04 -7.18
C VAL A 260 7.84 0.10 -6.25
N PHE A 261 9.15 0.21 -6.22
CA PHE A 261 9.97 -0.53 -5.26
C PHE A 261 9.96 0.20 -3.91
N GLU A 262 9.46 -0.46 -2.89
CA GLU A 262 9.40 0.06 -1.53
C GLU A 262 10.43 -0.64 -0.64
N PHE A 263 11.61 -0.07 -0.61
CA PHE A 263 12.76 -0.66 0.06
C PHE A 263 12.98 -0.13 1.47
N SER A 264 13.46 -1.00 2.37
CA SER A 264 14.01 -0.56 3.64
C SER A 264 15.13 0.48 3.42
N PRO A 265 15.14 1.59 4.19
CA PRO A 265 16.19 2.60 4.09
C PRO A 265 17.58 2.08 4.50
N THR A 266 17.67 0.85 5.00
CA THR A 266 18.93 0.21 5.40
C THR A 266 19.61 -0.55 4.27
N LEU A 267 18.94 -0.71 3.11
CA LEU A 267 19.52 -1.41 1.96
C LEU A 267 20.58 -0.56 1.27
N THR A 268 21.63 -1.23 0.81
CA THR A 268 22.68 -0.63 0.00
C THR A 268 22.21 -0.39 -1.44
N ALA A 269 22.88 0.49 -2.17
CA ALA A 269 22.61 0.76 -3.57
C ALA A 269 22.69 -0.52 -4.46
N ASP A 270 23.59 -1.44 -4.13
CA ASP A 270 23.77 -2.68 -4.88
C ASP A 270 22.62 -3.66 -4.59
N GLU A 271 22.13 -3.75 -3.36
CA GLU A 271 20.94 -4.53 -3.02
C GLU A 271 19.70 -3.99 -3.70
N VAL A 272 19.54 -2.66 -3.77
CA VAL A 272 18.45 -2.01 -4.50
C VAL A 272 18.50 -2.34 -5.99
N ARG A 273 19.66 -2.18 -6.64
CA ARG A 273 19.82 -2.54 -8.05
C ARG A 273 19.60 -4.04 -8.30
N GLY A 274 20.19 -4.90 -7.46
CA GLY A 274 20.04 -6.35 -7.55
C GLY A 274 18.59 -6.80 -7.43
N GLY A 275 17.85 -6.21 -6.48
CA GLY A 275 16.42 -6.48 -6.30
C GLY A 275 15.59 -6.05 -7.51
N ALA A 276 15.83 -4.85 -8.04
CA ALA A 276 15.14 -4.37 -9.24
C ALA A 276 15.39 -5.27 -10.45
N GLU A 277 16.63 -5.67 -10.67
CA GLU A 277 17.00 -6.59 -11.74
C GLU A 277 16.43 -8.01 -11.55
N HIS A 278 16.29 -8.46 -10.30
CA HIS A 278 15.63 -9.73 -9.99
C HIS A 278 14.17 -9.73 -10.47
N VAL A 279 13.41 -8.68 -10.13
CA VAL A 279 12.00 -8.54 -10.56
C VAL A 279 11.89 -8.41 -12.07
N LYS A 280 12.72 -7.59 -12.72
CA LYS A 280 12.72 -7.45 -14.18
C LYS A 280 12.90 -8.80 -14.87
N ARG A 281 13.88 -9.61 -14.42
CA ARG A 281 14.07 -10.96 -14.96
C ARG A 281 12.87 -11.88 -14.72
N ALA A 282 12.32 -11.87 -13.50
CA ALA A 282 11.17 -12.70 -13.15
C ALA A 282 9.93 -12.35 -13.99
N TRP A 283 9.73 -11.05 -14.28
CA TRP A 283 8.58 -10.58 -15.07
C TRP A 283 8.85 -10.48 -16.57
N GLY A 284 10.10 -10.68 -17.01
CA GLY A 284 10.48 -10.65 -18.42
C GLY A 284 10.50 -9.23 -18.98
N GLU A 285 10.87 -8.26 -18.17
CA GLU A 285 11.04 -6.85 -18.51
C GLU A 285 12.55 -6.56 -18.64
N GLY A 286 13.18 -7.09 -19.64
CA GLY A 286 14.61 -6.92 -19.92
C GLY A 286 14.89 -6.42 -21.31
#